data_8afae0c95f08cb41754c66713e0bc958
#
_entry.id   8afae0c95f08cb41754c66713e0bc958
#
_cell.length_a   1.000
_cell.length_b   1.000
_cell.length_c   1.000
_cell.angle_alpha   90.00
_cell.angle_beta   90.00
_cell.angle_gamma   90.00
#
_symmetry.space_group_name_H-M   'P 1'
#
loop_
_entity.id
_entity.type
_entity.pdbx_description
1 polymer ?
#
loop_
_entity_poly.entity_id
_entity_poly.type
_entity_poly.pdbx_seq_one_letter_code
_entity_poly.pdbx_strand_id
1 'polypeptide(L)'
;MELRQLRYFVAAADALSFSDAAKTVNIAQSTLSQQIRQLEDELGVRLFERSTHAISLTEAGRELLPAALRTLHDAGECADRISDLRQLRTGELNIGVTYSFSPILTETLLEFMKLYPRIKLNIFYKPMAELMELLGRRRVDFVLAFRPSKSPADVESHILFQNRLAAVVELSHPLAARDKVTLAELARYELALPAEGLQARNAFDQLARSSGSFRIRIEMNEVNILLKLVRQTSLATVLAEDSVLNEPDVRAIPIDAAGNEMSGCVHIIRDTYHKYSMKEFIRLLSESIAVKERQNAWI
;
A
#
# COMPACT_ATOMS: atom_id res chain seq x y z
N MET A 1 -33.03 3.59 5.89
CA MET A 1 -31.59 3.23 5.88
C MET A 1 -30.79 4.31 6.60
N GLU A 2 -30.05 3.93 7.63
CA GLU A 2 -29.25 4.84 8.47
C GLU A 2 -27.74 4.58 8.28
N LEU A 3 -26.90 5.61 8.45
CA LEU A 3 -25.43 5.46 8.40
C LEU A 3 -24.91 4.40 9.38
N ARG A 4 -25.57 4.28 10.54
CA ARG A 4 -25.23 3.27 11.54
C ARG A 4 -25.44 1.86 11.01
N GLN A 5 -26.53 1.59 10.28
CA GLN A 5 -26.82 0.29 9.66
C GLN A 5 -25.80 -0.04 8.56
N LEU A 6 -25.42 0.95 7.74
CA LEU A 6 -24.34 0.77 6.74
C LEU A 6 -23.02 0.44 7.39
N ARG A 7 -22.67 1.09 8.52
CA ARG A 7 -21.46 0.79 9.30
C ARG A 7 -21.43 -0.64 9.81
N TYR A 8 -22.58 -1.13 10.31
CA TYR A 8 -22.70 -2.51 10.80
C TYR A 8 -22.64 -3.51 9.66
N PHE A 9 -23.26 -3.19 8.52
CA PHE A 9 -23.18 -4.01 7.32
C PHE A 9 -21.74 -4.15 6.81
N VAL A 10 -20.99 -3.04 6.70
CA VAL A 10 -19.57 -3.04 6.29
C VAL A 10 -18.72 -3.85 7.26
N ALA A 11 -18.90 -3.66 8.59
CA ALA A 11 -18.14 -4.40 9.58
C ALA A 11 -18.40 -5.92 9.48
N ALA A 12 -19.66 -6.33 9.23
CA ALA A 12 -19.99 -7.74 9.04
C ALA A 12 -19.45 -8.31 7.73
N ALA A 13 -19.39 -7.50 6.67
CA ALA A 13 -18.81 -7.87 5.38
C ALA A 13 -17.28 -8.05 5.45
N ASP A 14 -16.60 -7.18 6.21
CA ASP A 14 -15.14 -7.27 6.42
C ASP A 14 -14.76 -8.49 7.27
N ALA A 15 -15.53 -8.76 8.35
CA ALA A 15 -15.22 -9.85 9.29
C ALA A 15 -15.70 -11.23 8.82
N LEU A 16 -16.66 -11.29 7.93
CA LEU A 16 -17.42 -12.52 7.57
C LEU A 16 -17.88 -13.31 8.82
N SER A 17 -18.13 -12.57 9.92
CA SER A 17 -18.53 -13.07 11.25
C SER A 17 -19.30 -11.99 11.98
N PHE A 18 -20.57 -12.25 12.32
CA PHE A 18 -21.36 -11.29 13.10
C PHE A 18 -20.83 -11.07 14.51
N SER A 19 -20.21 -12.10 15.11
CA SER A 19 -19.62 -11.98 16.45
C SER A 19 -18.40 -11.09 16.45
N ASP A 20 -17.52 -11.23 15.47
CA ASP A 20 -16.29 -10.42 15.39
C ASP A 20 -16.59 -9.01 14.91
N ALA A 21 -17.52 -8.85 13.96
CA ALA A 21 -18.04 -7.55 13.57
C ALA A 21 -18.61 -6.77 14.76
N ALA A 22 -19.41 -7.44 15.61
CA ALA A 22 -19.98 -6.80 16.79
C ALA A 22 -18.92 -6.32 17.79
N LYS A 23 -17.84 -7.10 17.99
CA LYS A 23 -16.68 -6.68 18.79
C LYS A 23 -16.01 -5.44 18.18
N THR A 24 -15.80 -5.42 16.86
CA THR A 24 -15.16 -4.28 16.16
C THR A 24 -15.95 -2.98 16.33
N VAL A 25 -17.29 -3.06 16.31
CA VAL A 25 -18.14 -1.85 16.48
C VAL A 25 -18.66 -1.66 17.91
N ASN A 26 -18.12 -2.41 18.88
CA ASN A 26 -18.41 -2.32 20.32
C ASN A 26 -19.91 -2.41 20.68
N ILE A 27 -20.61 -3.41 20.14
CA ILE A 27 -22.02 -3.69 20.47
C ILE A 27 -22.25 -5.19 20.68
N ALA A 28 -23.45 -5.54 21.21
CA ALA A 28 -23.87 -6.94 21.29
C ALA A 28 -24.13 -7.52 19.90
N GLN A 29 -23.77 -8.79 19.67
CA GLN A 29 -23.99 -9.49 18.40
C GLN A 29 -25.49 -9.54 18.02
N SER A 30 -26.40 -9.67 19.01
CA SER A 30 -27.85 -9.63 18.79
C SER A 30 -28.30 -8.28 18.21
N THR A 31 -27.74 -7.17 18.73
CA THR A 31 -28.03 -5.80 18.25
C THR A 31 -27.55 -5.63 16.80
N LEU A 32 -26.32 -6.05 16.49
CA LEU A 32 -25.79 -6.00 15.13
C LEU A 32 -26.66 -6.81 14.16
N SER A 33 -27.00 -8.05 14.55
CA SER A 33 -27.84 -8.92 13.73
C SER A 33 -29.24 -8.35 13.47
N GLN A 34 -29.84 -7.70 14.48
CA GLN A 34 -31.13 -7.03 14.36
C GLN A 34 -31.05 -5.83 13.40
N GLN A 35 -30.03 -4.99 13.54
CA GLN A 35 -29.86 -3.82 12.66
C GLN A 35 -29.60 -4.21 11.19
N ILE A 36 -28.85 -5.28 10.95
CA ILE A 36 -28.68 -5.81 9.60
C ILE A 36 -30.01 -6.35 9.05
N ARG A 37 -30.81 -7.08 9.85
CA ARG A 37 -32.14 -7.53 9.41
C ARG A 37 -33.04 -6.36 9.04
N GLN A 38 -33.08 -5.30 9.87
CA GLN A 38 -33.86 -4.10 9.57
C GLN A 38 -33.44 -3.46 8.24
N LEU A 39 -32.14 -3.43 7.95
CA LEU A 39 -31.62 -2.96 6.67
C LEU A 39 -32.06 -3.89 5.51
N GLU A 40 -31.96 -5.21 5.66
CA GLU A 40 -32.41 -6.19 4.70
C GLU A 40 -33.93 -6.07 4.44
N ASP A 41 -34.72 -5.90 5.50
CA ASP A 41 -36.18 -5.75 5.41
C ASP A 41 -36.58 -4.45 4.68
N GLU A 42 -35.86 -3.33 4.95
CA GLU A 42 -36.07 -2.05 4.28
C GLU A 42 -35.71 -2.12 2.79
N LEU A 43 -34.62 -2.83 2.44
CA LEU A 43 -34.17 -3.00 1.06
C LEU A 43 -34.94 -4.11 0.31
N GLY A 44 -35.69 -4.94 1.03
CA GLY A 44 -36.47 -6.06 0.48
C GLY A 44 -35.60 -7.23 -0.02
N VAL A 45 -34.32 -7.26 0.34
CA VAL A 45 -33.36 -8.27 -0.11
C VAL A 45 -32.42 -8.72 1.02
N ARG A 46 -31.95 -9.97 0.96
CA ARG A 46 -30.90 -10.44 1.87
C ARG A 46 -29.53 -9.95 1.39
N LEU A 47 -28.72 -9.48 2.34
CA LEU A 47 -27.36 -9.03 2.08
C LEU A 47 -26.32 -10.09 2.43
N PHE A 48 -26.69 -11.02 3.34
CA PHE A 48 -25.83 -12.14 3.75
C PHE A 48 -26.53 -13.48 3.55
N GLU A 49 -25.76 -14.43 3.02
CA GLU A 49 -26.05 -15.85 3.12
C GLU A 49 -25.56 -16.36 4.46
N ARG A 50 -26.46 -17.05 5.19
CA ARG A 50 -26.17 -17.60 6.52
C ARG A 50 -26.24 -19.10 6.43
N SER A 51 -25.10 -19.77 6.48
CA SER A 51 -25.03 -21.22 6.71
C SER A 51 -24.64 -21.52 8.16
N THR A 52 -24.77 -22.75 8.59
CA THR A 52 -24.37 -23.19 9.94
C THR A 52 -22.87 -23.02 10.21
N HIS A 53 -22.05 -22.85 9.17
CA HIS A 53 -20.58 -22.84 9.28
C HIS A 53 -19.90 -21.61 8.65
N ALA A 54 -20.63 -20.78 7.90
CA ALA A 54 -20.03 -19.63 7.21
C ALA A 54 -21.05 -18.53 6.93
N ILE A 55 -20.57 -17.30 6.91
CA ILE A 55 -21.29 -16.12 6.43
C ILE A 55 -20.58 -15.63 5.18
N SER A 56 -21.37 -15.37 4.13
CA SER A 56 -20.87 -14.76 2.90
C SER A 56 -21.84 -13.68 2.41
N LEU A 57 -21.37 -12.77 1.57
CA LEU A 57 -22.24 -11.78 0.94
C LEU A 57 -23.06 -12.43 -0.16
N THR A 58 -24.34 -12.07 -0.24
CA THR A 58 -25.19 -12.32 -1.42
C THR A 58 -24.71 -11.47 -2.59
N GLU A 59 -25.29 -11.65 -3.79
CA GLU A 59 -25.07 -10.74 -4.92
C GLU A 59 -25.47 -9.31 -4.55
N ALA A 60 -26.61 -9.11 -3.91
CA ALA A 60 -27.08 -7.80 -3.43
C ALA A 60 -26.11 -7.21 -2.38
N GLY A 61 -25.55 -8.03 -1.49
CA GLY A 61 -24.55 -7.60 -0.52
C GLY A 61 -23.25 -7.14 -1.20
N ARG A 62 -22.79 -7.87 -2.21
CA ARG A 62 -21.59 -7.49 -3.00
C ARG A 62 -21.80 -6.18 -3.76
N GLU A 63 -22.98 -5.96 -4.30
CA GLU A 63 -23.35 -4.72 -4.99
C GLU A 63 -23.49 -3.53 -4.04
N LEU A 64 -24.08 -3.74 -2.86
CA LEU A 64 -24.25 -2.68 -1.86
C LEU A 64 -22.93 -2.25 -1.23
N LEU A 65 -21.97 -3.16 -1.03
CA LEU A 65 -20.74 -2.90 -0.26
C LEU A 65 -19.95 -1.69 -0.75
N PRO A 66 -19.62 -1.54 -2.04
CA PRO A 66 -18.88 -0.37 -2.52
C PRO A 66 -19.69 0.94 -2.35
N ALA A 67 -21.01 0.90 -2.50
CA ALA A 67 -21.87 2.07 -2.28
C ALA A 67 -21.92 2.47 -0.80
N ALA A 68 -22.06 1.48 0.11
CA ALA A 68 -22.05 1.71 1.55
C ALA A 68 -20.72 2.32 2.03
N LEU A 69 -19.60 1.82 1.53
CA LEU A 69 -18.26 2.36 1.83
C LEU A 69 -18.14 3.82 1.39
N ARG A 70 -18.54 4.15 0.15
CA ARG A 70 -18.54 5.54 -0.34
C ARG A 70 -19.40 6.44 0.53
N THR A 71 -20.65 6.02 0.83
CA THR A 71 -21.58 6.82 1.66
C THR A 71 -21.03 7.10 3.06
N LEU A 72 -20.42 6.11 3.70
CA LEU A 72 -19.79 6.28 5.01
C LEU A 72 -18.57 7.20 4.96
N HIS A 73 -17.78 7.10 3.90
CA HIS A 73 -16.64 8.00 3.66
C HIS A 73 -17.11 9.44 3.46
N ASP A 74 -18.10 9.68 2.59
CA ASP A 74 -18.62 11.02 2.28
C ASP A 74 -19.27 11.66 3.53
N ALA A 75 -19.94 10.86 4.35
CA ALA A 75 -20.44 11.33 5.64
C ALA A 75 -19.32 11.72 6.62
N GLY A 76 -18.20 10.98 6.62
CA GLY A 76 -16.99 11.33 7.38
C GLY A 76 -16.34 12.61 6.85
N GLU A 77 -16.27 12.77 5.52
CA GLU A 77 -15.74 13.96 4.86
C GLU A 77 -16.45 15.25 5.29
N CYS A 78 -17.78 15.20 5.55
CA CYS A 78 -18.50 16.35 6.08
C CYS A 78 -17.90 16.85 7.40
N ALA A 79 -17.54 15.94 8.32
CA ALA A 79 -16.91 16.28 9.57
C ALA A 79 -15.47 16.81 9.38
N ASP A 80 -14.70 16.18 8.48
CA ASP A 80 -13.34 16.59 8.14
C ASP A 80 -13.31 18.02 7.57
N ARG A 81 -14.23 18.38 6.66
CA ARG A 81 -14.37 19.73 6.09
C ARG A 81 -14.62 20.79 7.17
N ILE A 82 -15.47 20.49 8.16
CA ILE A 82 -15.73 21.42 9.28
C ILE A 82 -14.52 21.51 10.19
N SER A 83 -13.84 20.40 10.45
CA SER A 83 -12.59 20.37 11.21
C SER A 83 -11.50 21.22 10.55
N ASP A 84 -11.34 21.09 9.22
CA ASP A 84 -10.36 21.86 8.46
C ASP A 84 -10.65 23.36 8.48
N LEU A 85 -11.94 23.78 8.37
CA LEU A 85 -12.35 25.19 8.49
C LEU A 85 -12.01 25.77 9.88
N ARG A 86 -12.09 24.98 10.93
CA ARG A 86 -11.74 25.37 12.29
C ARG A 86 -10.25 25.25 12.60
N GLN A 87 -9.44 24.85 11.63
CA GLN A 87 -8.01 24.51 11.83
C GLN A 87 -7.79 23.52 12.98
N LEU A 88 -8.79 22.67 13.25
CA LEU A 88 -8.70 21.63 14.26
C LEU A 88 -7.83 20.52 13.70
N ARG A 89 -6.55 20.56 14.00
CA ARG A 89 -5.52 19.58 13.60
C ARG A 89 -5.73 18.24 14.34
N THR A 90 -6.91 17.63 14.14
CA THR A 90 -7.35 16.38 14.76
C THR A 90 -7.98 15.49 13.70
N GLY A 91 -8.13 14.20 13.99
CA GLY A 91 -8.74 13.22 13.07
C GLY A 91 -7.81 12.06 12.77
N GLU A 92 -8.09 11.38 11.68
CA GLU A 92 -7.30 10.23 11.23
C GLU A 92 -6.81 10.42 9.80
N LEU A 93 -5.59 9.95 9.52
CA LEU A 93 -5.00 9.86 8.19
C LEU A 93 -4.63 8.42 7.90
N ASN A 94 -5.21 7.83 6.84
CA ASN A 94 -5.04 6.44 6.44
C ASN A 94 -4.15 6.38 5.21
N ILE A 95 -2.98 5.77 5.34
CA ILE A 95 -1.93 5.77 4.30
C ILE A 95 -1.67 4.34 3.86
N GLY A 96 -1.87 4.06 2.58
CA GLY A 96 -1.41 2.82 1.95
C GLY A 96 0.03 2.97 1.48
N VAL A 97 0.85 1.94 1.68
CA VAL A 97 2.27 2.06 1.32
C VAL A 97 2.85 0.72 0.88
N THR A 98 3.69 0.72 -0.16
CA THR A 98 4.52 -0.43 -0.51
C THR A 98 5.87 -0.37 0.20
N TYR A 99 6.53 -1.51 0.37
CA TYR A 99 7.79 -1.61 1.11
C TYR A 99 8.86 -0.61 0.66
N SER A 100 8.97 -0.39 -0.64
CA SER A 100 10.01 0.47 -1.22
C SER A 100 9.96 1.93 -0.76
N PHE A 101 8.85 2.35 -0.15
CA PHE A 101 8.69 3.70 0.40
C PHE A 101 9.00 3.80 1.91
N SER A 102 9.39 2.70 2.57
CA SER A 102 9.66 2.69 4.02
C SER A 102 10.65 3.76 4.48
N PRO A 103 11.79 4.00 3.82
CA PRO A 103 12.74 5.02 4.26
C PRO A 103 12.15 6.43 4.25
N ILE A 104 11.49 6.80 3.14
CA ILE A 104 10.85 8.11 2.94
C ILE A 104 9.69 8.30 3.93
N LEU A 105 8.87 7.27 4.09
CA LEU A 105 7.73 7.31 5.00
C LEU A 105 8.18 7.54 6.44
N THR A 106 9.22 6.86 6.90
CA THR A 106 9.70 6.95 8.29
C THR A 106 10.14 8.38 8.62
N GLU A 107 10.91 9.04 7.74
CA GLU A 107 11.32 10.43 7.90
C GLU A 107 10.11 11.36 8.02
N THR A 108 9.17 11.24 7.07
CA THR A 108 7.96 12.08 7.03
C THR A 108 7.06 11.85 8.25
N LEU A 109 6.90 10.59 8.70
CA LEU A 109 6.12 10.28 9.91
C LEU A 109 6.68 10.96 11.15
N LEU A 110 8.01 10.93 11.35
CA LEU A 110 8.68 11.56 12.48
C LEU A 110 8.44 13.07 12.52
N GLU A 111 8.48 13.74 11.38
CA GLU A 111 8.21 15.17 11.28
C GLU A 111 6.73 15.48 11.44
N PHE A 112 5.85 14.74 10.75
CA PHE A 112 4.41 14.95 10.81
C PHE A 112 3.85 14.78 12.23
N MET A 113 4.28 13.74 12.97
CA MET A 113 3.84 13.53 14.36
C MET A 113 4.25 14.66 15.31
N LYS A 114 5.39 15.33 15.07
CA LYS A 114 5.80 16.51 15.85
C LYS A 114 4.90 17.71 15.57
N LEU A 115 4.53 17.93 14.32
CA LEU A 115 3.72 19.08 13.90
C LEU A 115 2.23 18.88 14.19
N TYR A 116 1.75 17.63 14.11
CA TYR A 116 0.33 17.27 14.20
C TYR A 116 0.07 16.15 15.23
N PRO A 117 0.38 16.34 16.52
CA PRO A 117 0.38 15.28 17.55
C PRO A 117 -1.03 14.73 17.87
N ARG A 118 -2.09 15.37 17.40
CA ARG A 118 -3.48 14.92 17.62
C ARG A 118 -4.10 14.22 16.42
N ILE A 119 -3.34 14.01 15.33
CA ILE A 119 -3.79 13.25 14.18
C ILE A 119 -3.33 11.81 14.34
N LYS A 120 -4.28 10.87 14.34
CA LYS A 120 -3.98 9.44 14.34
C LYS A 120 -3.56 9.00 12.93
N LEU A 121 -2.44 8.29 12.84
CA LEU A 121 -1.92 7.75 11.60
C LEU A 121 -2.19 6.24 11.54
N ASN A 122 -2.85 5.78 10.50
CA ASN A 122 -3.06 4.37 10.21
C ASN A 122 -2.26 4.03 8.93
N ILE A 123 -1.27 3.14 9.05
CA ILE A 123 -0.37 2.79 7.95
C ILE A 123 -0.66 1.34 7.51
N PHE A 124 -0.92 1.16 6.23
CA PHE A 124 -1.25 -0.12 5.63
C PHE A 124 -0.15 -0.55 4.67
N TYR A 125 0.72 -1.46 5.11
CA TYR A 125 1.71 -2.10 4.25
C TYR A 125 1.08 -3.27 3.51
N LYS A 126 0.97 -3.16 2.17
CA LYS A 126 0.31 -4.16 1.33
C LYS A 126 0.93 -4.19 -0.07
N PRO A 127 0.73 -5.28 -0.85
CA PRO A 127 0.98 -5.28 -2.27
C PRO A 127 0.15 -4.21 -3.00
N MET A 128 0.67 -3.72 -4.14
CA MET A 128 0.07 -2.64 -4.92
C MET A 128 -1.41 -2.89 -5.28
N ALA A 129 -1.75 -4.12 -5.68
CA ALA A 129 -3.11 -4.47 -6.08
C ALA A 129 -4.11 -4.28 -4.92
N GLU A 130 -3.75 -4.77 -3.71
CA GLU A 130 -4.56 -4.59 -2.50
C GLU A 130 -4.68 -3.11 -2.11
N LEU A 131 -3.58 -2.34 -2.24
CA LEU A 131 -3.59 -0.91 -1.94
C LEU A 131 -4.49 -0.12 -2.89
N MET A 132 -4.50 -0.45 -4.18
CA MET A 132 -5.41 0.17 -5.15
C MET A 132 -6.87 -0.18 -4.85
N GLU A 133 -7.15 -1.40 -4.40
CA GLU A 133 -8.48 -1.78 -3.95
C GLU A 133 -8.90 -1.00 -2.69
N LEU A 134 -8.01 -0.87 -1.69
CA LEU A 134 -8.26 -0.05 -0.51
C LEU A 134 -8.50 1.41 -0.86
N LEU A 135 -7.75 1.95 -1.82
CA LEU A 135 -7.90 3.32 -2.31
C LEU A 135 -9.27 3.50 -3.00
N GLY A 136 -9.63 2.61 -3.92
CA GLY A 136 -10.93 2.62 -4.60
C GLY A 136 -12.13 2.47 -3.65
N ARG A 137 -11.95 1.70 -2.57
CA ARG A 137 -12.92 1.55 -1.47
C ARG A 137 -12.86 2.68 -0.44
N ARG A 138 -12.01 3.69 -0.64
CA ARG A 138 -11.81 4.83 0.28
C ARG A 138 -11.44 4.42 1.71
N ARG A 139 -10.73 3.30 1.86
CA ARG A 139 -10.20 2.82 3.15
C ARG A 139 -8.85 3.46 3.47
N VAL A 140 -8.17 3.99 2.46
CA VAL A 140 -6.98 4.82 2.60
C VAL A 140 -7.20 6.15 1.87
N ASP A 141 -6.62 7.22 2.41
CA ASP A 141 -6.71 8.57 1.85
C ASP A 141 -5.82 8.71 0.61
N PHE A 142 -4.66 8.06 0.62
CA PHE A 142 -3.74 7.99 -0.51
C PHE A 142 -2.82 6.77 -0.39
N VAL A 143 -2.11 6.47 -1.49
CA VAL A 143 -1.17 5.35 -1.57
C VAL A 143 0.20 5.84 -2.04
N LEU A 144 1.27 5.37 -1.38
CA LEU A 144 2.66 5.56 -1.77
C LEU A 144 3.17 4.27 -2.42
N ALA A 145 3.40 4.32 -3.73
CA ALA A 145 3.80 3.17 -4.52
C ALA A 145 4.44 3.61 -5.83
N PHE A 146 5.16 2.70 -6.50
CA PHE A 146 5.60 3.00 -7.87
C PHE A 146 4.40 2.98 -8.83
N ARG A 147 4.54 3.76 -9.91
CA ARG A 147 3.50 3.89 -10.93
C ARG A 147 3.20 2.52 -11.55
N PRO A 148 1.96 2.02 -11.54
CA PRO A 148 1.60 0.78 -12.19
C PRO A 148 1.56 0.97 -13.71
N SER A 149 1.74 -0.13 -14.45
CA SER A 149 1.59 -0.13 -15.92
C SER A 149 0.18 0.22 -16.38
N LYS A 150 -0.82 -0.07 -15.54
CA LYS A 150 -2.23 0.31 -15.74
C LYS A 150 -2.77 0.88 -14.43
N SER A 151 -3.20 2.13 -14.46
CA SER A 151 -3.90 2.77 -13.34
C SER A 151 -5.41 2.69 -13.57
N PRO A 152 -6.22 2.51 -12.50
CA PRO A 152 -7.66 2.71 -12.57
C PRO A 152 -7.98 4.12 -13.08
N ALA A 153 -9.10 4.28 -13.81
CA ALA A 153 -9.44 5.55 -14.47
C ALA A 153 -9.72 6.69 -13.47
N ASP A 154 -10.16 6.34 -12.26
CA ASP A 154 -10.47 7.24 -11.15
C ASP A 154 -9.26 7.55 -10.24
N VAL A 155 -8.10 6.94 -10.52
CA VAL A 155 -6.86 7.18 -9.76
C VAL A 155 -5.97 8.17 -10.49
N GLU A 156 -5.54 9.19 -9.78
CA GLU A 156 -4.51 10.14 -10.20
C GLU A 156 -3.18 9.82 -9.51
N SER A 157 -2.09 9.89 -10.29
CA SER A 157 -0.74 9.54 -9.81
C SER A 157 0.20 10.73 -9.98
N HIS A 158 0.68 11.29 -8.88
CA HIS A 158 1.64 12.39 -8.86
C HIS A 158 3.04 11.84 -8.61
N ILE A 159 3.96 12.07 -9.54
CA ILE A 159 5.35 11.60 -9.43
C ILE A 159 6.07 12.40 -8.36
N LEU A 160 6.71 11.71 -7.43
CA LEU A 160 7.58 12.27 -6.40
C LEU A 160 9.06 12.21 -6.81
N PHE A 161 9.50 11.06 -7.32
CA PHE A 161 10.88 10.81 -7.71
C PHE A 161 10.97 9.69 -8.75
N GLN A 162 12.15 9.54 -9.36
CA GLN A 162 12.48 8.40 -10.20
C GLN A 162 13.34 7.40 -9.41
N ASN A 163 13.28 6.13 -9.81
CA ASN A 163 14.04 5.04 -9.23
C ASN A 163 14.30 3.97 -10.31
N ARG A 164 15.05 2.94 -9.98
CA ARG A 164 15.32 1.79 -10.84
C ARG A 164 15.49 0.53 -10.03
N LEU A 165 15.42 -0.63 -10.66
CA LEU A 165 15.76 -1.89 -10.02
C LEU A 165 17.28 -2.02 -9.91
N ALA A 166 17.69 -2.62 -8.82
CA ALA A 166 19.08 -2.97 -8.54
C ALA A 166 19.18 -4.42 -8.06
N ALA A 167 20.26 -5.07 -8.41
CA ALA A 167 20.67 -6.28 -7.72
C ALA A 167 21.21 -5.87 -6.32
N VAL A 168 20.69 -6.48 -5.28
CA VAL A 168 21.11 -6.22 -3.91
C VAL A 168 21.81 -7.45 -3.37
N VAL A 169 23.03 -7.24 -2.90
CA VAL A 169 23.93 -8.29 -2.41
C VAL A 169 24.64 -7.85 -1.14
N GLU A 170 25.19 -8.76 -0.38
CA GLU A 170 26.07 -8.44 0.74
C GLU A 170 27.40 -7.84 0.23
N LEU A 171 28.15 -7.14 1.08
CA LEU A 171 29.32 -6.34 0.66
C LEU A 171 30.50 -7.16 0.12
N SER A 172 30.65 -8.43 0.53
CA SER A 172 31.73 -9.31 0.05
C SER A 172 31.36 -10.09 -1.22
N HIS A 173 30.11 -9.97 -1.69
CA HIS A 173 29.64 -10.66 -2.88
C HIS A 173 30.39 -10.15 -4.15
N PRO A 174 30.73 -11.02 -5.12
CA PRO A 174 31.47 -10.61 -6.33
C PRO A 174 30.82 -9.48 -7.14
N LEU A 175 29.50 -9.37 -7.13
CA LEU A 175 28.80 -8.26 -7.77
C LEU A 175 28.96 -6.93 -7.03
N ALA A 176 29.30 -6.94 -5.73
CA ALA A 176 29.44 -5.71 -4.97
C ALA A 176 30.56 -4.78 -5.47
N ALA A 177 31.53 -5.30 -6.22
CA ALA A 177 32.59 -4.50 -6.84
C ALA A 177 32.18 -3.86 -8.18
N ARG A 178 30.95 -4.09 -8.66
CA ARG A 178 30.48 -3.57 -9.95
C ARG A 178 29.69 -2.28 -9.77
N ASP A 179 29.78 -1.38 -10.73
CA ASP A 179 28.96 -0.16 -10.78
C ASP A 179 27.59 -0.41 -11.38
N LYS A 180 27.50 -1.41 -12.27
CA LYS A 180 26.26 -1.89 -12.90
C LYS A 180 26.33 -3.40 -13.13
N VAL A 181 25.20 -4.05 -13.27
CA VAL A 181 25.06 -5.48 -13.54
C VAL A 181 24.05 -5.71 -14.66
N THR A 182 24.40 -6.55 -15.64
CA THR A 182 23.48 -6.98 -16.68
C THR A 182 22.62 -8.15 -16.16
N LEU A 183 21.46 -8.37 -16.78
CA LEU A 183 20.62 -9.54 -16.49
C LEU A 183 21.34 -10.87 -16.73
N ALA A 184 22.19 -10.93 -17.75
CA ALA A 184 23.00 -12.13 -18.06
C ALA A 184 24.08 -12.41 -16.97
N GLU A 185 24.68 -11.39 -16.38
CA GLU A 185 25.60 -11.54 -15.24
C GLU A 185 24.83 -11.98 -13.99
N LEU A 186 23.67 -11.35 -13.71
CA LEU A 186 22.83 -11.69 -12.55
C LEU A 186 22.34 -13.14 -12.61
N ALA A 187 22.02 -13.66 -13.81
CA ALA A 187 21.57 -15.04 -14.01
C ALA A 187 22.61 -16.11 -13.62
N ARG A 188 23.87 -15.74 -13.43
CA ARG A 188 24.92 -16.66 -12.95
C ARG A 188 24.84 -16.99 -11.47
N TYR A 189 24.08 -16.22 -10.72
CA TYR A 189 23.94 -16.34 -9.26
C TYR A 189 22.59 -16.93 -8.87
N GLU A 190 22.51 -17.48 -7.68
CA GLU A 190 21.24 -17.90 -7.08
C GLU A 190 20.50 -16.68 -6.50
N LEU A 191 19.21 -16.59 -6.79
CA LEU A 191 18.38 -15.47 -6.38
C LEU A 191 17.45 -15.82 -5.23
N ALA A 192 17.31 -14.88 -4.32
CA ALA A 192 16.21 -14.81 -3.37
C ALA A 192 15.34 -13.63 -3.78
N LEU A 193 14.14 -13.85 -4.32
CA LEU A 193 13.32 -12.80 -4.88
C LEU A 193 12.10 -12.46 -4.00
N PRO A 194 11.62 -11.20 -4.07
CA PRO A 194 10.29 -10.88 -3.59
C PRO A 194 9.25 -11.78 -4.28
N ALA A 195 8.20 -12.16 -3.55
CA ALA A 195 7.11 -12.96 -4.10
C ALA A 195 6.36 -12.24 -5.23
N GLU A 196 5.70 -13.01 -6.07
CA GLU A 196 4.82 -12.48 -7.13
C GLU A 196 3.80 -11.49 -6.56
N GLY A 197 3.47 -10.45 -7.34
CA GLY A 197 2.57 -9.38 -6.92
C GLY A 197 3.27 -8.21 -6.21
N LEU A 198 4.49 -8.37 -5.69
CA LEU A 198 5.29 -7.26 -5.19
C LEU A 198 5.88 -6.45 -6.37
N GLN A 199 5.94 -5.12 -6.23
CA GLN A 199 6.28 -4.23 -7.34
C GLN A 199 7.67 -4.47 -7.92
N ALA A 200 8.68 -4.68 -7.09
CA ALA A 200 10.03 -4.98 -7.54
C ALA A 200 10.09 -6.30 -8.33
N ARG A 201 9.35 -7.35 -7.88
CA ARG A 201 9.23 -8.61 -8.60
C ARG A 201 8.54 -8.44 -9.94
N ASN A 202 7.40 -7.77 -9.97
CA ASN A 202 6.66 -7.53 -11.21
C ASN A 202 7.50 -6.76 -12.25
N ALA A 203 8.26 -5.76 -11.80
CA ALA A 203 9.17 -5.00 -12.67
C ALA A 203 10.35 -5.87 -13.14
N PHE A 204 10.94 -6.68 -12.26
CA PHE A 204 12.00 -7.62 -12.64
C PHE A 204 11.52 -8.65 -13.66
N ASP A 205 10.35 -9.25 -13.45
CA ASP A 205 9.78 -10.23 -14.39
C ASP A 205 9.52 -9.62 -15.78
N GLN A 206 9.16 -8.34 -15.85
CA GLN A 206 9.02 -7.63 -17.12
C GLN A 206 10.36 -7.45 -17.83
N LEU A 207 11.41 -7.04 -17.12
CA LEU A 207 12.76 -6.91 -17.67
C LEU A 207 13.35 -8.26 -18.07
N ALA A 208 13.09 -9.30 -17.29
CA ALA A 208 13.66 -10.63 -17.45
C ALA A 208 13.02 -11.46 -18.57
N ARG A 209 11.89 -11.05 -19.13
CA ARG A 209 11.12 -11.82 -20.14
C ARG A 209 11.94 -12.32 -21.34
N SER A 210 12.95 -11.57 -21.77
CA SER A 210 13.81 -11.90 -22.92
C SER A 210 15.19 -12.41 -22.52
N SER A 211 15.49 -12.59 -21.24
CA SER A 211 16.86 -12.76 -20.73
C SER A 211 17.20 -14.18 -20.29
N GLY A 212 16.38 -15.17 -20.62
CA GLY A 212 16.60 -16.56 -20.21
C GLY A 212 16.03 -16.90 -18.83
N SER A 213 16.48 -18.02 -18.25
CA SER A 213 16.03 -18.49 -16.94
C SER A 213 16.97 -18.03 -15.81
N PHE A 214 16.38 -17.63 -14.70
CA PHE A 214 17.09 -17.31 -13.45
C PHE A 214 16.98 -18.47 -12.46
N ARG A 215 18.02 -18.68 -11.66
CA ARG A 215 18.02 -19.68 -10.58
C ARG A 215 17.43 -19.10 -9.32
N ILE A 216 16.11 -19.15 -9.21
CA ILE A 216 15.39 -18.66 -8.04
C ILE A 216 15.40 -19.75 -6.97
N ARG A 217 16.03 -19.50 -5.82
CA ARG A 217 16.14 -20.44 -4.71
C ARG A 217 15.08 -20.18 -3.64
N ILE A 218 14.73 -18.92 -3.44
CA ILE A 218 13.76 -18.48 -2.41
C ILE A 218 12.87 -17.41 -3.02
N GLU A 219 11.58 -17.50 -2.73
CA GLU A 219 10.59 -16.46 -2.97
C GLU A 219 9.85 -16.17 -1.67
N MET A 220 9.71 -14.90 -1.30
CA MET A 220 8.98 -14.50 -0.11
C MET A 220 8.38 -13.11 -0.21
N ASN A 221 7.29 -12.89 0.50
CA ASN A 221 6.58 -11.63 0.54
C ASN A 221 7.08 -10.66 1.63
N GLU A 222 8.02 -11.11 2.49
CA GLU A 222 8.57 -10.31 3.59
C GLU A 222 9.99 -9.85 3.27
N VAL A 223 10.11 -8.60 2.78
CA VAL A 223 11.38 -8.06 2.27
C VAL A 223 12.43 -7.87 3.39
N ASN A 224 12.01 -7.59 4.63
CA ASN A 224 12.97 -7.47 5.75
C ASN A 224 13.68 -8.81 6.05
N ILE A 225 12.95 -9.93 5.93
CA ILE A 225 13.54 -11.26 6.11
C ILE A 225 14.43 -11.58 4.90
N LEU A 226 13.99 -11.23 3.69
CA LEU A 226 14.76 -11.38 2.47
C LEU A 226 16.14 -10.70 2.58
N LEU A 227 16.17 -9.45 3.04
CA LEU A 227 17.40 -8.70 3.26
C LEU A 227 18.31 -9.35 4.34
N LYS A 228 17.73 -9.89 5.41
CA LYS A 228 18.51 -10.62 6.42
C LYS A 228 19.18 -11.88 5.84
N LEU A 229 18.50 -12.58 4.92
CA LEU A 229 19.08 -13.75 4.23
C LEU A 229 20.20 -13.30 3.27
N VAL A 230 19.99 -12.25 2.49
CA VAL A 230 21.00 -11.71 1.57
C VAL A 230 22.29 -11.32 2.32
N ARG A 231 22.16 -10.70 3.50
CA ARG A 231 23.32 -10.32 4.34
C ARG A 231 24.15 -11.50 4.86
N GLN A 232 23.58 -12.68 4.93
CA GLN A 232 24.20 -13.87 5.55
C GLN A 232 24.52 -14.98 4.55
N THR A 233 24.32 -14.71 3.26
CA THR A 233 24.48 -15.72 2.20
C THR A 233 25.06 -15.09 0.95
N SER A 234 25.46 -15.92 -0.02
CA SER A 234 25.87 -15.48 -1.35
C SER A 234 24.68 -15.29 -2.33
N LEU A 235 23.45 -15.20 -1.82
CA LEU A 235 22.28 -14.94 -2.64
C LEU A 235 22.22 -13.47 -3.06
N ALA A 236 21.78 -13.22 -4.29
CA ALA A 236 21.40 -11.90 -4.74
C ALA A 236 19.87 -11.73 -4.67
N THR A 237 19.40 -10.53 -4.43
CA THR A 237 17.97 -10.18 -4.61
C THR A 237 17.83 -9.01 -5.56
N VAL A 238 16.59 -8.73 -6.00
CA VAL A 238 16.27 -7.58 -6.85
C VAL A 238 15.21 -6.73 -6.16
N LEU A 239 15.57 -5.48 -5.86
CA LEU A 239 14.73 -4.49 -5.23
C LEU A 239 14.87 -3.14 -5.95
N ALA A 240 14.01 -2.18 -5.63
CA ALA A 240 14.25 -0.81 -6.02
C ALA A 240 15.51 -0.28 -5.30
N GLU A 241 16.41 0.39 -6.02
CA GLU A 241 17.74 0.80 -5.54
C GLU A 241 17.65 1.50 -4.19
N ASP A 242 16.78 2.47 -4.07
CA ASP A 242 16.64 3.29 -2.88
C ASP A 242 15.96 2.58 -1.69
N SER A 243 15.42 1.37 -1.88
CA SER A 243 14.81 0.61 -0.79
C SER A 243 15.79 0.17 0.28
N VAL A 244 17.09 0.19 -0.05
CA VAL A 244 18.17 -0.29 0.82
C VAL A 244 19.18 0.77 1.20
N LEU A 245 18.90 2.06 0.98
CA LEU A 245 19.82 3.16 1.32
C LEU A 245 20.23 3.19 2.79
N ASN A 246 19.36 2.77 3.70
CA ASN A 246 19.61 2.73 5.13
C ASN A 246 20.09 1.36 5.62
N GLU A 247 20.54 0.49 4.71
CA GLU A 247 20.96 -0.89 5.00
C GLU A 247 22.48 -0.99 4.81
N PRO A 248 23.29 -0.80 5.86
CA PRO A 248 24.75 -0.62 5.73
C PRO A 248 25.49 -1.89 5.23
N ASP A 249 24.91 -3.07 5.45
CA ASP A 249 25.57 -4.35 5.19
C ASP A 249 25.27 -4.92 3.79
N VAL A 250 24.57 -4.17 2.96
CA VAL A 250 24.25 -4.56 1.58
C VAL A 250 24.60 -3.46 0.60
N ARG A 251 24.85 -3.84 -0.64
CA ARG A 251 25.06 -2.92 -1.77
C ARG A 251 24.00 -3.16 -2.83
N ALA A 252 23.38 -2.07 -3.26
CA ALA A 252 22.53 -2.04 -4.44
C ALA A 252 23.39 -1.74 -5.68
N ILE A 253 23.31 -2.57 -6.69
CA ILE A 253 24.00 -2.43 -7.97
C ILE A 253 22.95 -2.28 -9.07
N PRO A 254 22.82 -1.12 -9.71
CA PRO A 254 21.82 -0.89 -10.75
C PRO A 254 21.86 -1.95 -11.86
N ILE A 255 20.66 -2.44 -12.25
CA ILE A 255 20.54 -3.35 -13.39
C ILE A 255 20.60 -2.55 -14.67
N ASP A 256 21.60 -2.86 -15.53
CA ASP A 256 21.77 -2.24 -16.83
C ASP A 256 20.85 -2.91 -17.85
N ALA A 257 19.63 -2.43 -17.93
CA ALA A 257 18.60 -2.91 -18.85
C ALA A 257 17.69 -1.76 -19.28
N ALA A 258 17.33 -1.72 -20.56
CA ALA A 258 16.35 -0.76 -21.06
C ALA A 258 14.99 -0.97 -20.40
N GLY A 259 14.32 0.12 -19.99
CA GLY A 259 13.04 0.06 -19.29
C GLY A 259 13.16 -0.24 -17.78
N ASN A 260 14.33 -0.11 -17.19
CA ASN A 260 14.57 -0.26 -15.75
C ASN A 260 14.21 1.00 -14.94
N GLU A 261 13.26 1.80 -15.41
CA GLU A 261 12.86 3.03 -14.73
C GLU A 261 11.56 2.81 -13.98
N MET A 262 11.50 3.31 -12.76
CA MET A 262 10.34 3.22 -11.86
C MET A 262 10.02 4.60 -11.30
N SER A 263 8.81 5.10 -11.52
CA SER A 263 8.37 6.39 -10.96
C SER A 263 7.70 6.19 -9.60
N GLY A 264 8.30 6.70 -8.54
CA GLY A 264 7.68 6.75 -7.21
C GLY A 264 6.58 7.79 -7.15
N CYS A 265 5.37 7.41 -6.74
CA CYS A 265 4.17 8.25 -6.83
C CYS A 265 3.36 8.29 -5.54
N VAL A 266 2.63 9.40 -5.38
CA VAL A 266 1.41 9.47 -4.57
C VAL A 266 0.23 9.17 -5.48
N HIS A 267 -0.60 8.21 -5.10
CA HIS A 267 -1.84 7.86 -5.80
C HIS A 267 -3.03 8.30 -4.97
N ILE A 268 -3.95 9.03 -5.59
CA ILE A 268 -5.16 9.58 -4.96
C ILE A 268 -6.38 9.30 -5.83
N ILE A 269 -7.57 9.33 -5.26
CA ILE A 269 -8.81 9.31 -6.03
C ILE A 269 -9.04 10.70 -6.62
N ARG A 270 -9.31 10.74 -7.91
CA ARG A 270 -9.62 11.97 -8.65
C ARG A 270 -10.94 12.60 -8.16
N ASP A 271 -11.03 13.91 -8.23
CA ASP A 271 -12.25 14.69 -7.97
C ASP A 271 -12.87 14.43 -6.58
N THR A 272 -12.03 14.14 -5.58
CA THR A 272 -12.45 13.97 -4.18
C THR A 272 -11.91 15.09 -3.30
N TYR A 273 -12.53 15.28 -2.15
CA TYR A 273 -12.00 16.19 -1.15
C TYR A 273 -10.71 15.59 -0.53
N HIS A 274 -9.68 16.41 -0.48
CA HIS A 274 -8.43 16.05 0.17
C HIS A 274 -8.32 16.80 1.51
N LYS A 275 -8.29 16.05 2.60
CA LYS A 275 -8.14 16.54 3.96
C LYS A 275 -6.90 17.44 4.09
N TYR A 276 -6.97 18.44 4.95
CA TYR A 276 -5.80 19.28 5.26
C TYR A 276 -4.61 18.45 5.71
N SER A 277 -4.84 17.46 6.59
CA SER A 277 -3.81 16.53 7.06
C SER A 277 -3.10 15.76 5.93
N MET A 278 -3.86 15.34 4.92
CA MET A 278 -3.30 14.67 3.74
C MET A 278 -2.41 15.62 2.92
N LYS A 279 -2.89 16.84 2.65
CA LYS A 279 -2.11 17.85 1.90
C LYS A 279 -0.80 18.19 2.60
N GLU A 280 -0.85 18.38 3.93
CA GLU A 280 0.34 18.66 4.73
C GLU A 280 1.30 17.48 4.79
N PHE A 281 0.79 16.25 4.89
CA PHE A 281 1.63 15.06 4.84
C PHE A 281 2.35 14.94 3.50
N ILE A 282 1.64 15.11 2.38
CA ILE A 282 2.22 15.06 1.03
C ILE A 282 3.22 16.21 0.81
N ARG A 283 2.96 17.40 1.37
CA ARG A 283 3.91 18.52 1.33
C ARG A 283 5.20 18.17 2.04
N LEU A 284 5.13 17.70 3.30
CA LEU A 284 6.30 17.27 4.07
C LEU A 284 7.05 16.14 3.38
N LEU A 285 6.32 15.17 2.82
CA LEU A 285 6.89 14.07 2.05
C LEU A 285 7.71 14.58 0.86
N SER A 286 7.16 15.51 0.06
CA SER A 286 7.85 16.06 -1.11
C SER A 286 9.03 16.97 -0.75
N GLU A 287 9.01 17.56 0.44
CA GLU A 287 10.09 18.39 0.98
C GLU A 287 11.14 17.60 1.75
N SER A 288 10.92 16.32 2.02
CA SER A 288 11.84 15.46 2.77
C SER A 288 13.21 15.36 2.09
N ILE A 289 14.25 15.16 2.88
CA ILE A 289 15.62 14.99 2.38
C ILE A 289 15.68 13.77 1.46
N ALA A 290 15.04 12.69 1.88
CA ALA A 290 15.00 11.44 1.12
C ALA A 290 14.37 11.58 -0.27
N VAL A 291 13.33 12.40 -0.45
CA VAL A 291 12.72 12.66 -1.77
C VAL A 291 13.62 13.58 -2.59
N LYS A 292 14.17 14.66 -2.00
CA LYS A 292 15.04 15.60 -2.70
C LYS A 292 16.33 14.94 -3.20
N GLU A 293 16.97 14.09 -2.39
CA GLU A 293 18.15 13.33 -2.82
C GLU A 293 17.84 12.43 -4.02
N ARG A 294 16.69 11.77 -4.03
CA ARG A 294 16.25 10.94 -5.16
C ARG A 294 15.94 11.75 -6.41
N GLN A 295 15.35 12.94 -6.26
CA GLN A 295 15.15 13.85 -7.39
C GLN A 295 16.49 14.31 -7.99
N ASN A 296 17.45 14.68 -7.14
CA ASN A 296 18.76 15.16 -7.57
C ASN A 296 19.62 14.06 -8.21
N ALA A 297 19.45 12.80 -7.84
CA ALA A 297 20.18 11.68 -8.42
C ALA A 297 19.83 11.42 -9.90
N TRP A 298 18.77 12.03 -10.42
CA TRP A 298 18.28 11.87 -11.80
C TRP A 298 18.42 13.12 -12.69
N ILE A 299 18.94 14.21 -12.15
CA ILE A 299 19.33 15.44 -12.87
C ILE A 299 20.82 15.34 -13.20
#